data_e643da5e3b24ffc213d7af8d6e39b0e8
#
_entry.id   e643da5e3b24ffc213d7af8d6e39b0e8
#
_cell.length_a   1.000
_cell.length_b   1.000
_cell.length_c   1.000
_cell.angle_alpha   90.00
_cell.angle_beta   90.00
_cell.angle_gamma   90.00
#
_symmetry.space_group_name_H-M   'P 1'
#
loop_
_entity.id
_entity.type
_entity.pdbx_description
1 polymer ?
#
loop_
_entity_poly.entity_id
_entity_poly.type
_entity_poly.pdbx_seq_one_letter_code
_entity_poly.pdbx_strand_id
1 'polypeptide(L)'
;ERMRRGRARLVYISPERLRDPVLLAALHNTRVIQVVVDEAHCVYMWGPSFRPDFLYLPRIFDILGYKPPVAALTATATPAMQDAIVSSLRLNDPVRVLAPIDRPELNLIVYNSRSKYGAIQSKNGRFKQLLRILQAADRDRPSILIYVATTVEADQLSRRLRVAGYDARAYHGKMEPEERNSVQEMFMDDHINIVVCTKAFGMGIDKPDIRYVIHYNMPGDLESYYQEAGRAGRDRQSAYCILLYHKSDIHTQEFFIANGTPDEETINRVLEELRNRTGERLYLDPDELQETLGLEDVQLRVALHHLEAQGYLARSTDFSLTGAITFQTAPEEVLEAWIDSNEPDANFLAALLRQAHWPAYRKIELDLLVLAQTLGVAPDRIDQILLQMSQRGEVVYHPWRRGFVVEKSPKLIQGLQLIAGALAAEHHRQEMSSKLQKM
;
A
#
# COMPACT_ATOMS: atom_id res chain seq x y z
N GLU A 1 4.84 8.97 21.91
CA GLU A 1 5.52 9.31 23.17
C GLU A 1 7.00 9.65 22.98
N ARG A 2 7.82 8.83 22.28
CA ARG A 2 9.25 9.13 22.02
C ARG A 2 9.45 10.46 21.26
N MET A 3 8.57 10.79 20.31
CA MET A 3 8.59 12.10 19.63
C MET A 3 8.34 13.26 20.59
N ARG A 4 7.25 13.19 21.38
CA ARG A 4 6.90 14.23 22.36
C ARG A 4 8.00 14.47 23.38
N ARG A 5 8.75 13.43 23.76
CA ARG A 5 9.88 13.52 24.71
C ARG A 5 11.22 13.91 24.03
N GLY A 6 11.22 14.24 22.74
CA GLY A 6 12.44 14.58 21.99
C GLY A 6 13.46 13.43 21.88
N ARG A 7 13.04 12.18 22.12
CA ARG A 7 13.91 10.98 22.08
C ARG A 7 13.96 10.31 20.71
N ALA A 8 13.02 10.63 19.81
CA ALA A 8 13.05 10.13 18.43
C ALA A 8 13.79 11.15 17.55
N ARG A 9 14.88 10.74 16.94
CA ARG A 9 15.63 11.56 15.98
C ARG A 9 15.23 11.32 14.54
N LEU A 10 14.74 10.12 14.22
CA LEU A 10 14.25 9.69 12.94
C LEU A 10 12.90 8.98 13.14
N VAL A 11 11.93 9.33 12.32
CA VAL A 11 10.57 8.77 12.38
C VAL A 11 10.16 8.36 10.97
N TYR A 12 9.89 7.07 10.78
CA TYR A 12 9.31 6.54 9.55
C TYR A 12 7.79 6.56 9.64
N ILE A 13 7.17 7.16 8.64
CA ILE A 13 5.72 7.35 8.58
C ILE A 13 5.24 6.93 7.20
N SER A 14 4.22 6.08 7.13
CA SER A 14 3.53 5.86 5.86
C SER A 14 2.58 7.04 5.55
N PRO A 15 2.35 7.41 4.29
CA PRO A 15 1.49 8.55 3.94
C PRO A 15 0.09 8.46 4.52
N GLU A 16 -0.47 7.26 4.62
CA GLU A 16 -1.80 6.99 5.18
C GLU A 16 -1.91 7.46 6.64
N ARG A 17 -0.82 7.38 7.39
CA ARG A 17 -0.79 7.83 8.78
C ARG A 17 -0.86 9.35 8.97
N LEU A 18 -0.74 10.13 7.91
CA LEU A 18 -0.99 11.58 7.98
C LEU A 18 -2.49 11.94 8.18
N ARG A 19 -3.33 10.93 8.33
CA ARG A 19 -4.73 11.07 8.77
C ARG A 19 -4.93 10.72 10.27
N ASP A 20 -3.91 10.18 10.93
CA ASP A 20 -3.93 9.79 12.35
C ASP A 20 -3.82 11.02 13.27
N PRO A 21 -4.89 11.38 14.04
CA PRO A 21 -4.88 12.58 14.88
C PRO A 21 -3.80 12.55 15.95
N VAL A 22 -3.45 11.36 16.46
CA VAL A 22 -2.40 11.20 17.50
C VAL A 22 -1.04 11.53 16.92
N LEU A 23 -0.78 11.09 15.68
CA LEU A 23 0.44 11.45 14.96
C LEU A 23 0.47 12.93 14.63
N LEU A 24 -0.64 13.50 14.13
CA LEU A 24 -0.73 14.92 13.77
C LEU A 24 -0.48 15.81 14.98
N ALA A 25 -1.08 15.51 16.13
CA ALA A 25 -0.85 16.22 17.38
C ALA A 25 0.60 16.10 17.87
N ALA A 26 1.23 14.92 17.67
CA ALA A 26 2.63 14.74 18.01
C ALA A 26 3.56 15.53 17.08
N LEU A 27 3.26 15.60 15.79
CA LEU A 27 4.00 16.37 14.78
C LEU A 27 3.91 17.88 15.07
N HIS A 28 2.71 18.39 15.35
CA HIS A 28 2.49 19.80 15.67
C HIS A 28 3.35 20.29 16.86
N ASN A 29 3.56 19.44 17.85
CA ASN A 29 4.36 19.73 19.04
C ASN A 29 5.84 19.33 18.91
N THR A 30 6.31 18.97 17.71
CA THR A 30 7.68 18.51 17.49
C THR A 30 8.36 19.39 16.44
N ARG A 31 9.58 19.87 16.75
CA ARG A 31 10.38 20.57 15.73
C ARG A 31 10.93 19.59 14.70
N VAL A 32 10.29 19.54 13.53
CA VAL A 32 10.76 18.75 12.38
C VAL A 32 11.80 19.55 11.64
N ILE A 33 13.03 19.04 11.52
CA ILE A 33 14.15 19.74 10.88
C ILE A 33 14.31 19.37 9.39
N GLN A 34 13.74 18.23 8.97
CA GLN A 34 13.77 17.75 7.59
C GLN A 34 12.63 16.79 7.33
N VAL A 35 12.08 16.82 6.12
CA VAL A 35 11.15 15.82 5.60
C VAL A 35 11.80 15.12 4.44
N VAL A 36 11.80 13.79 4.46
CA VAL A 36 12.27 12.95 3.33
C VAL A 36 11.08 12.17 2.81
N VAL A 37 10.80 12.32 1.53
CA VAL A 37 9.76 11.56 0.82
C VAL A 37 10.45 10.52 -0.04
N ASP A 38 10.37 9.27 0.38
CA ASP A 38 10.83 8.14 -0.41
C ASP A 38 9.74 7.69 -1.38
N GLU A 39 10.14 7.05 -2.48
CA GLU A 39 9.26 6.65 -3.59
C GLU A 39 8.37 7.81 -4.07
N ALA A 40 8.96 9.02 -4.18
CA ALA A 40 8.24 10.24 -4.51
C ALA A 40 7.49 10.16 -5.86
N HIS A 41 7.86 9.25 -6.75
CA HIS A 41 7.15 8.98 -8.01
C HIS A 41 5.68 8.55 -7.78
N CYS A 42 5.34 8.04 -6.59
CA CYS A 42 3.96 7.68 -6.25
C CYS A 42 2.97 8.85 -6.31
N VAL A 43 3.42 10.10 -6.27
CA VAL A 43 2.55 11.28 -6.47
C VAL A 43 2.05 11.40 -7.92
N TYR A 44 2.70 10.71 -8.86
CA TYR A 44 2.37 10.73 -10.29
C TYR A 44 1.77 9.41 -10.79
N MET A 45 2.07 8.30 -10.10
CA MET A 45 1.64 6.97 -10.54
C MET A 45 0.17 6.72 -10.20
N TRP A 46 -0.56 6.21 -11.21
CA TRP A 46 -1.96 5.80 -11.09
C TRP A 46 -2.10 4.32 -11.51
N GLY A 47 -3.24 3.72 -11.21
CA GLY A 47 -3.53 2.33 -11.54
C GLY A 47 -3.42 1.39 -10.33
N PRO A 48 -3.14 0.10 -10.52
CA PRO A 48 -3.16 -0.90 -9.44
C PRO A 48 -2.21 -0.64 -8.27
N SER A 49 -1.23 0.26 -8.47
CA SER A 49 -0.27 0.68 -7.44
C SER A 49 -0.54 2.08 -6.91
N PHE A 50 -1.67 2.69 -7.28
CA PHE A 50 -2.02 4.04 -6.85
C PHE A 50 -2.20 4.13 -5.34
N ARG A 51 -1.51 5.11 -4.76
CA ARG A 51 -1.57 5.44 -3.34
C ARG A 51 -1.98 6.89 -3.17
N PRO A 52 -3.30 7.17 -3.11
CA PRO A 52 -3.83 8.54 -3.07
C PRO A 52 -3.28 9.35 -1.92
N ASP A 53 -2.86 8.69 -0.84
CA ASP A 53 -2.32 9.35 0.35
C ASP A 53 -0.99 10.04 0.11
N PHE A 54 -0.23 9.69 -0.95
CA PHE A 54 0.93 10.48 -1.37
C PHE A 54 0.56 11.91 -1.79
N LEU A 55 -0.63 12.13 -2.32
CA LEU A 55 -1.11 13.47 -2.68
C LEU A 55 -1.44 14.33 -1.45
N TYR A 56 -1.56 13.72 -0.27
CA TYR A 56 -1.76 14.42 1.00
C TYR A 56 -0.46 14.80 1.72
N LEU A 57 0.69 14.33 1.25
CA LEU A 57 1.99 14.65 1.88
C LEU A 57 2.18 16.16 2.12
N PRO A 58 1.80 17.08 1.22
CA PRO A 58 1.95 18.52 1.46
C PRO A 58 1.18 19.05 2.67
N ARG A 59 0.14 18.35 3.14
CA ARG A 59 -0.60 18.74 4.37
C ARG A 59 0.30 18.72 5.62
N ILE A 60 1.41 17.98 5.58
CA ILE A 60 2.37 18.01 6.70
C ILE A 60 2.89 19.42 6.96
N PHE A 61 3.07 20.24 5.92
CA PHE A 61 3.56 21.61 6.06
C PHE A 61 2.49 22.52 6.67
N ASP A 62 1.23 22.29 6.33
CA ASP A 62 0.08 23.01 6.90
C ASP A 62 -0.05 22.67 8.40
N ILE A 63 0.15 21.39 8.77
CA ILE A 63 0.12 20.90 10.16
C ILE A 63 1.27 21.47 10.98
N LEU A 64 2.48 21.50 10.42
CA LEU A 64 3.66 22.03 11.10
C LEU A 64 3.60 23.56 11.25
N GLY A 65 2.83 24.27 10.41
CA GLY A 65 2.82 25.73 10.33
C GLY A 65 4.10 26.34 9.72
N TYR A 66 5.01 25.51 9.23
CA TYR A 66 6.24 25.91 8.53
C TYR A 66 6.68 24.78 7.60
N LYS A 67 7.57 25.09 6.67
CA LYS A 67 8.10 24.13 5.71
C LYS A 67 9.58 23.86 5.98
N PRO A 68 9.94 22.71 6.53
CA PRO A 68 11.34 22.31 6.66
C PRO A 68 11.94 22.00 5.29
N PRO A 69 13.26 21.88 5.16
CA PRO A 69 13.91 21.33 3.98
C PRO A 69 13.31 19.97 3.60
N VAL A 70 13.03 19.78 2.30
CA VAL A 70 12.42 18.56 1.78
C VAL A 70 13.38 17.89 0.82
N ALA A 71 13.61 16.59 0.99
CA ALA A 71 14.25 15.73 0.02
C ALA A 71 13.22 14.75 -0.55
N ALA A 72 13.08 14.71 -1.87
CA ALA A 72 12.24 13.75 -2.58
C ALA A 72 13.14 12.75 -3.31
N LEU A 73 13.00 11.46 -2.99
CA LEU A 73 13.82 10.39 -3.51
C LEU A 73 12.97 9.45 -4.37
N THR A 74 13.52 9.02 -5.49
CA THR A 74 12.90 8.00 -6.34
C THR A 74 13.96 7.31 -7.19
N ALA A 75 13.78 6.02 -7.45
CA ALA A 75 14.65 5.26 -8.35
C ALA A 75 14.37 5.56 -9.83
N THR A 76 13.17 6.01 -10.16
CA THR A 76 12.72 6.24 -11.54
C THR A 76 11.94 7.55 -11.62
N ALA A 77 12.39 8.49 -12.43
CA ALA A 77 11.64 9.72 -12.67
C ALA A 77 11.89 10.25 -14.08
N THR A 78 10.91 10.09 -14.95
CA THR A 78 10.89 10.82 -16.22
C THR A 78 10.82 12.33 -15.98
N PRO A 79 11.17 13.18 -16.95
CA PRO A 79 11.05 14.63 -16.78
C PRO A 79 9.67 15.08 -16.32
N ALA A 80 8.60 14.50 -16.89
CA ALA A 80 7.21 14.78 -16.48
C ALA A 80 6.93 14.37 -15.02
N MET A 81 7.44 13.24 -14.56
CA MET A 81 7.35 12.82 -13.16
C MET A 81 8.11 13.77 -12.22
N GLN A 82 9.29 14.22 -12.64
CA GLN A 82 10.07 15.18 -11.84
C GLN A 82 9.29 16.48 -11.62
N ASP A 83 8.67 17.02 -12.68
CA ASP A 83 7.85 18.22 -12.59
C ASP A 83 6.59 18.00 -11.72
N ALA A 84 5.96 16.84 -11.83
CA ALA A 84 4.83 16.46 -10.99
C ALA A 84 5.23 16.34 -9.51
N ILE A 85 6.39 15.75 -9.20
CA ILE A 85 6.93 15.67 -7.83
C ILE A 85 7.15 17.08 -7.25
N VAL A 86 7.79 17.96 -8.02
CA VAL A 86 8.04 19.35 -7.61
C VAL A 86 6.73 20.07 -7.31
N SER A 87 5.77 19.97 -8.22
CA SER A 87 4.45 20.60 -8.06
C SER A 87 3.66 19.99 -6.90
N SER A 88 3.51 18.67 -6.85
CA SER A 88 2.72 17.97 -5.83
C SER A 88 3.26 18.17 -4.42
N LEU A 89 4.58 18.20 -4.23
CA LEU A 89 5.21 18.45 -2.94
C LEU A 89 5.45 19.94 -2.66
N ARG A 90 4.93 20.83 -3.52
CA ARG A 90 5.07 22.30 -3.42
C ARG A 90 6.53 22.71 -3.25
N LEU A 91 7.50 22.05 -3.91
CA LEU A 91 8.92 22.36 -3.79
C LEU A 91 9.24 23.69 -4.51
N ASN A 92 10.02 24.54 -3.85
CA ASN A 92 10.42 25.84 -4.42
C ASN A 92 11.85 25.72 -4.94
N ASP A 93 12.04 25.82 -6.25
CA ASP A 93 13.32 25.78 -6.95
C ASP A 93 14.28 24.68 -6.41
N PRO A 94 13.88 23.40 -6.44
CA PRO A 94 14.67 22.34 -5.85
C PRO A 94 15.90 22.03 -6.71
N VAL A 95 17.01 21.72 -6.07
CA VAL A 95 18.18 21.14 -6.76
C VAL A 95 17.81 19.73 -7.22
N ARG A 96 17.96 19.45 -8.52
CA ARG A 96 17.71 18.10 -9.09
C ARG A 96 19.06 17.39 -9.24
N VAL A 97 19.20 16.29 -8.51
CA VAL A 97 20.37 15.41 -8.62
C VAL A 97 19.97 14.16 -9.38
N LEU A 98 20.50 14.00 -10.58
CA LEU A 98 20.18 12.88 -11.46
C LEU A 98 21.41 11.99 -11.59
N ALA A 99 21.29 10.74 -11.16
CA ALA A 99 22.29 9.72 -11.43
C ALA A 99 22.03 9.09 -12.82
N PRO A 100 23.07 8.62 -13.52
CA PRO A 100 22.87 7.81 -14.71
C PRO A 100 22.02 6.58 -14.38
N ILE A 101 21.05 6.31 -15.24
CA ILE A 101 20.20 5.11 -15.12
C ILE A 101 20.84 3.87 -15.75
N ASP A 102 21.99 4.06 -16.41
CA ASP A 102 22.69 2.96 -17.06
C ASP A 102 23.24 1.95 -16.05
N ARG A 103 22.98 0.70 -16.32
CA ARG A 103 23.38 -0.46 -15.54
C ARG A 103 24.07 -1.46 -16.47
N PRO A 104 25.37 -1.22 -16.79
CA PRO A 104 26.09 -2.02 -17.80
C PRO A 104 26.23 -3.50 -17.41
N GLU A 105 26.11 -3.85 -16.13
CA GLU A 105 26.09 -5.22 -15.63
C GLU A 105 24.82 -5.99 -15.98
N LEU A 106 23.73 -5.31 -16.39
CA LEU A 106 22.44 -5.94 -16.69
C LEU A 106 22.35 -6.30 -18.18
N ASN A 107 22.19 -7.59 -18.46
CA ASN A 107 21.92 -8.11 -19.80
C ASN A 107 20.41 -8.18 -20.01
N LEU A 108 19.84 -7.27 -20.79
CA LEU A 108 18.42 -7.22 -21.09
C LEU A 108 18.09 -8.11 -22.30
N ILE A 109 17.24 -9.12 -22.10
CA ILE A 109 16.89 -10.11 -23.12
C ILE A 109 15.37 -10.23 -23.24
N VAL A 110 14.85 -10.15 -24.46
CA VAL A 110 13.42 -10.38 -24.73
C VAL A 110 13.24 -11.61 -25.60
N TYR A 111 12.51 -12.60 -25.10
CA TYR A 111 12.02 -13.74 -25.87
C TYR A 111 10.58 -13.47 -26.29
N ASN A 112 10.33 -13.51 -27.58
CA ASN A 112 9.00 -13.32 -28.17
C ASN A 112 8.72 -14.35 -29.26
N SER A 113 7.59 -14.27 -29.95
CA SER A 113 7.19 -15.19 -31.02
C SER A 113 8.13 -15.18 -32.25
N ARG A 114 9.04 -14.18 -32.35
CA ARG A 114 10.02 -14.04 -33.45
C ARG A 114 11.46 -14.25 -32.99
N SER A 115 11.67 -14.63 -31.70
CA SER A 115 13.01 -14.81 -31.16
C SER A 115 13.77 -15.94 -31.87
N LYS A 116 15.02 -15.67 -32.26
CA LYS A 116 15.95 -16.68 -32.80
C LYS A 116 16.26 -17.79 -31.77
N TYR A 117 16.13 -17.54 -30.48
CA TYR A 117 16.49 -18.42 -29.39
C TYR A 117 15.32 -19.22 -28.82
N GLY A 118 14.18 -19.22 -29.48
CA GLY A 118 13.00 -19.97 -29.06
C GLY A 118 11.73 -19.13 -29.08
N ALA A 119 10.88 -19.34 -30.07
CA ALA A 119 9.63 -18.62 -30.23
C ALA A 119 8.62 -19.03 -29.12
N ILE A 120 8.06 -18.03 -28.40
CA ILE A 120 6.97 -18.25 -27.46
C ILE A 120 5.65 -18.13 -28.20
N GLN A 121 5.09 -19.26 -28.64
CA GLN A 121 3.84 -19.32 -29.39
C GLN A 121 2.62 -19.65 -28.53
N SER A 122 2.83 -20.07 -27.28
CA SER A 122 1.77 -20.47 -26.35
C SER A 122 2.24 -20.36 -24.90
N LYS A 123 1.28 -20.39 -23.96
CA LYS A 123 1.58 -20.48 -22.52
C LYS A 123 2.49 -21.68 -22.17
N ASN A 124 2.31 -22.81 -22.83
CA ASN A 124 3.19 -23.98 -22.67
C ASN A 124 4.57 -23.76 -23.29
N GLY A 125 4.69 -23.04 -24.40
CA GLY A 125 5.96 -22.61 -24.97
C GLY A 125 6.74 -21.70 -24.04
N ARG A 126 6.06 -20.78 -23.34
CA ARG A 126 6.65 -19.90 -22.32
C ARG A 126 7.27 -20.72 -21.16
N PHE A 127 6.53 -21.67 -20.64
CA PHE A 127 7.05 -22.54 -19.56
C PHE A 127 8.24 -23.39 -20.02
N LYS A 128 8.20 -23.94 -21.21
CA LYS A 128 9.35 -24.67 -21.79
C LYS A 128 10.58 -23.77 -21.93
N GLN A 129 10.39 -22.52 -22.34
CA GLN A 129 11.49 -21.56 -22.43
C GLN A 129 12.05 -21.20 -21.07
N LEU A 130 11.19 -21.00 -20.06
CA LEU A 130 11.62 -20.80 -18.67
C LEU A 130 12.49 -21.98 -18.20
N LEU A 131 12.05 -23.22 -18.41
CA LEU A 131 12.83 -24.39 -18.01
C LEU A 131 14.21 -24.45 -18.69
N ARG A 132 14.32 -24.07 -19.96
CA ARG A 132 15.62 -23.99 -20.66
C ARG A 132 16.53 -22.95 -20.04
N ILE A 133 15.99 -21.79 -19.63
CA ILE A 133 16.75 -20.74 -18.96
C ILE A 133 17.23 -21.24 -17.62
N LEU A 134 16.35 -21.83 -16.82
CA LEU A 134 16.69 -22.36 -15.50
C LEU A 134 17.75 -23.48 -15.61
N GLN A 135 17.60 -24.37 -16.55
CA GLN A 135 18.57 -25.45 -16.81
C GLN A 135 19.95 -24.91 -17.23
N ALA A 136 19.99 -23.81 -18.00
CA ALA A 136 21.25 -23.17 -18.36
C ALA A 136 21.88 -22.41 -17.19
N ALA A 137 21.07 -21.90 -16.25
CA ALA A 137 21.48 -21.16 -15.07
C ALA A 137 21.92 -22.06 -13.89
N ASP A 138 21.54 -23.34 -13.88
CA ASP A 138 21.56 -24.22 -12.70
C ASP A 138 22.97 -24.62 -12.20
N ARG A 139 24.03 -24.28 -12.94
CA ARG A 139 25.42 -24.71 -12.60
C ARG A 139 25.90 -24.23 -11.24
N ASP A 140 25.46 -23.02 -10.80
CA ASP A 140 25.94 -22.35 -9.59
C ASP A 140 24.81 -22.04 -8.59
N ARG A 141 23.62 -22.62 -8.75
CA ARG A 141 22.41 -22.32 -7.96
C ARG A 141 22.19 -20.82 -7.74
N PRO A 142 22.15 -20.00 -8.79
CA PRO A 142 22.02 -18.56 -8.66
C PRO A 142 20.69 -18.15 -8.06
N SER A 143 20.65 -17.01 -7.38
CA SER A 143 19.42 -16.38 -6.90
C SER A 143 18.61 -15.84 -8.08
N ILE A 144 17.35 -16.29 -8.21
CA ILE A 144 16.46 -16.04 -9.34
C ILE A 144 15.12 -15.48 -8.84
N LEU A 145 14.69 -14.35 -9.38
CA LEU A 145 13.33 -13.82 -9.22
C LEU A 145 12.54 -14.05 -10.50
N ILE A 146 11.31 -14.56 -10.37
CA ILE A 146 10.39 -14.75 -11.50
C ILE A 146 9.13 -13.94 -11.24
N TYR A 147 8.96 -12.84 -11.96
CA TYR A 147 7.79 -11.98 -11.85
C TYR A 147 6.63 -12.49 -12.69
N VAL A 148 5.45 -12.56 -12.07
CA VAL A 148 4.18 -12.94 -12.67
C VAL A 148 3.11 -11.89 -12.43
N ALA A 149 2.09 -11.86 -13.29
CA ALA A 149 1.05 -10.83 -13.24
C ALA A 149 0.05 -11.03 -12.09
N THR A 150 -0.24 -12.28 -11.68
CA THR A 150 -1.29 -12.58 -10.71
C THR A 150 -0.81 -13.50 -9.58
N THR A 151 -1.49 -13.42 -8.43
CA THR A 151 -1.23 -14.29 -7.26
C THR A 151 -1.46 -15.76 -7.59
N VAL A 152 -2.52 -16.05 -8.34
CA VAL A 152 -2.83 -17.42 -8.79
C VAL A 152 -1.72 -17.98 -9.68
N GLU A 153 -1.16 -17.16 -10.57
CA GLU A 153 -0.06 -17.59 -11.45
C GLU A 153 1.23 -17.81 -10.64
N ALA A 154 1.49 -17.03 -9.58
CA ALA A 154 2.61 -17.25 -8.68
C ALA A 154 2.55 -18.63 -8.04
N ASP A 155 1.40 -19.01 -7.49
CA ASP A 155 1.17 -20.32 -6.88
C ASP A 155 1.26 -21.46 -7.89
N GLN A 156 0.64 -21.31 -9.05
CA GLN A 156 0.66 -22.34 -10.08
C GLN A 156 2.06 -22.56 -10.66
N LEU A 157 2.78 -21.47 -10.95
CA LEU A 157 4.11 -21.56 -11.54
C LEU A 157 5.12 -22.12 -10.55
N SER A 158 5.08 -21.69 -9.28
CA SER A 158 5.97 -22.24 -8.24
C SER A 158 5.75 -23.74 -8.03
N ARG A 159 4.48 -24.21 -8.02
CA ARG A 159 4.16 -25.65 -7.95
C ARG A 159 4.68 -26.41 -9.18
N ARG A 160 4.49 -25.88 -10.38
CA ARG A 160 4.99 -26.50 -11.63
C ARG A 160 6.53 -26.61 -11.64
N LEU A 161 7.22 -25.60 -11.14
CA LEU A 161 8.69 -25.61 -11.00
C LEU A 161 9.14 -26.66 -9.98
N ARG A 162 8.47 -26.81 -8.85
CA ARG A 162 8.76 -27.87 -7.87
C ARG A 162 8.59 -29.27 -8.47
N VAL A 163 7.50 -29.48 -9.24
CA VAL A 163 7.31 -30.75 -9.96
C VAL A 163 8.41 -31.00 -10.99
N ALA A 164 8.98 -29.95 -11.57
CA ALA A 164 10.11 -30.03 -12.47
C ALA A 164 11.49 -30.16 -11.77
N GLY A 165 11.51 -30.24 -10.43
CA GLY A 165 12.72 -30.48 -9.62
C GLY A 165 13.42 -29.20 -9.10
N TYR A 166 12.81 -28.02 -9.29
CA TYR A 166 13.37 -26.76 -8.78
C TYR A 166 12.79 -26.39 -7.41
N ASP A 167 13.64 -25.89 -6.50
CA ASP A 167 13.16 -25.39 -5.20
C ASP A 167 12.63 -23.96 -5.32
N ALA A 168 11.40 -23.84 -5.80
CA ALA A 168 10.73 -22.58 -6.04
C ALA A 168 9.62 -22.34 -5.01
N ARG A 169 9.54 -21.11 -4.47
CA ARG A 169 8.46 -20.66 -3.57
C ARG A 169 7.68 -19.52 -4.21
N ALA A 170 6.38 -19.46 -3.92
CA ALA A 170 5.55 -18.32 -4.28
C ALA A 170 5.70 -17.20 -3.26
N TYR A 171 5.55 -15.94 -3.71
CA TYR A 171 5.45 -14.78 -2.84
C TYR A 171 4.48 -13.76 -3.43
N HIS A 172 3.42 -13.42 -2.69
CA HIS A 172 2.43 -12.42 -3.12
C HIS A 172 1.63 -11.84 -1.95
N GLY A 173 0.92 -10.75 -2.20
CA GLY A 173 0.24 -9.98 -1.16
C GLY A 173 -0.95 -10.69 -0.46
N LYS A 174 -1.47 -11.80 -1.04
CA LYS A 174 -2.56 -12.58 -0.43
C LYS A 174 -2.06 -13.67 0.55
N MET A 175 -0.75 -13.83 0.71
CA MET A 175 -0.17 -14.76 1.69
C MET A 175 -0.22 -14.14 3.08
N GLU A 176 -0.29 -14.99 4.11
CA GLU A 176 -0.18 -14.55 5.49
C GLU A 176 1.19 -13.90 5.76
N PRO A 177 1.25 -12.88 6.64
CA PRO A 177 2.49 -12.16 6.92
C PRO A 177 3.65 -13.05 7.35
N GLU A 178 3.39 -14.06 8.17
CA GLU A 178 4.38 -15.01 8.67
C GLU A 178 4.97 -15.84 7.53
N GLU A 179 4.13 -16.31 6.61
CA GLU A 179 4.55 -17.08 5.45
C GLU A 179 5.41 -16.23 4.51
N ARG A 180 4.99 -14.98 4.26
CA ARG A 180 5.77 -14.02 3.46
C ARG A 180 7.15 -13.77 4.05
N ASN A 181 7.22 -13.52 5.37
CA ASN A 181 8.48 -13.30 6.06
C ASN A 181 9.39 -14.53 5.95
N SER A 182 8.83 -15.72 6.16
CA SER A 182 9.60 -16.99 6.05
C SER A 182 10.19 -17.18 4.64
N VAL A 183 9.39 -16.99 3.57
CA VAL A 183 9.89 -17.10 2.20
C VAL A 183 10.98 -16.07 1.91
N GLN A 184 10.81 -14.84 2.41
CA GLN A 184 11.79 -13.78 2.23
C GLN A 184 13.11 -14.11 2.94
N GLU A 185 13.07 -14.53 4.20
CA GLU A 185 14.25 -14.94 4.97
C GLU A 185 14.96 -16.12 4.29
N MET A 186 14.22 -17.15 3.91
CA MET A 186 14.79 -18.31 3.19
C MET A 186 15.51 -17.90 1.89
N PHE A 187 15.00 -16.90 1.17
CA PHE A 187 15.63 -16.41 -0.04
C PHE A 187 16.85 -15.53 0.25
N MET A 188 16.79 -14.69 1.27
CA MET A 188 17.92 -13.85 1.68
C MET A 188 19.10 -14.68 2.19
N ASP A 189 18.84 -15.80 2.87
CA ASP A 189 19.81 -16.70 3.47
C ASP A 189 20.23 -17.87 2.54
N ASP A 190 19.89 -17.82 1.26
CA ASP A 190 20.21 -18.83 0.24
C ASP A 190 19.66 -20.24 0.50
N HIS A 191 18.69 -20.39 1.40
CA HIS A 191 18.00 -21.66 1.63
C HIS A 191 17.15 -22.06 0.43
N ILE A 192 16.55 -21.08 -0.26
CA ILE A 192 15.90 -21.25 -1.56
C ILE A 192 16.54 -20.30 -2.57
N ASN A 193 16.60 -20.70 -3.82
CA ASN A 193 17.22 -19.89 -4.85
C ASN A 193 16.23 -19.34 -5.89
N ILE A 194 14.97 -19.77 -5.90
CA ILE A 194 13.94 -19.30 -6.84
C ILE A 194 12.72 -18.80 -6.09
N VAL A 195 12.37 -17.54 -6.31
CA VAL A 195 11.09 -16.96 -5.85
C VAL A 195 10.25 -16.59 -7.06
N VAL A 196 9.01 -17.11 -7.10
CA VAL A 196 7.98 -16.74 -8.08
C VAL A 196 7.06 -15.72 -7.42
N CYS A 197 7.06 -14.50 -7.90
CA CYS A 197 6.43 -13.41 -7.18
C CYS A 197 5.60 -12.48 -8.06
N THR A 198 4.66 -11.79 -7.42
CA THR A 198 4.06 -10.57 -7.98
C THR A 198 4.92 -9.35 -7.58
N LYS A 199 4.56 -8.15 -8.05
CA LYS A 199 5.18 -6.89 -7.63
C LYS A 199 5.22 -6.67 -6.09
N ALA A 200 4.49 -7.48 -5.31
CA ALA A 200 4.56 -7.45 -3.84
C ALA A 200 5.94 -7.84 -3.29
N PHE A 201 6.74 -8.64 -4.03
CA PHE A 201 8.12 -8.95 -3.71
C PHE A 201 9.03 -7.89 -4.31
N GLY A 202 9.28 -6.86 -3.55
CA GLY A 202 10.05 -5.77 -4.12
C GLY A 202 10.52 -4.76 -3.09
N MET A 203 9.63 -4.05 -2.43
CA MET A 203 10.01 -3.07 -1.43
C MET A 203 10.77 -3.72 -0.28
N GLY A 204 11.97 -3.20 0.01
CA GLY A 204 12.80 -3.69 1.12
C GLY A 204 13.67 -4.92 0.82
N ILE A 205 13.66 -5.48 -0.40
CA ILE A 205 14.55 -6.56 -0.79
C ILE A 205 15.91 -5.99 -1.22
N ASP A 206 16.93 -6.25 -0.45
CA ASP A 206 18.30 -5.82 -0.72
C ASP A 206 19.27 -7.00 -0.75
N LYS A 207 19.03 -7.95 -1.67
CA LYS A 207 19.93 -9.06 -1.95
C LYS A 207 20.87 -8.67 -3.11
N PRO A 208 22.19 -8.59 -2.88
CA PRO A 208 23.10 -8.04 -3.87
C PRO A 208 23.35 -8.96 -5.06
N ASP A 209 23.25 -10.26 -4.87
CA ASP A 209 23.69 -11.33 -5.77
C ASP A 209 22.57 -12.00 -6.57
N ILE A 210 21.46 -11.31 -6.81
CA ILE A 210 20.43 -11.81 -7.72
C ILE A 210 20.99 -11.81 -9.14
N ARG A 211 21.10 -13.02 -9.72
CA ARG A 211 21.70 -13.18 -11.07
C ARG A 211 20.68 -13.16 -12.17
N TYR A 212 19.43 -13.55 -11.89
CA TYR A 212 18.35 -13.56 -12.90
C TYR A 212 17.10 -12.89 -12.33
N VAL A 213 16.59 -11.94 -13.09
CA VAL A 213 15.23 -11.41 -12.94
C VAL A 213 14.47 -11.77 -14.20
N ILE A 214 13.48 -12.65 -14.08
CA ILE A 214 12.73 -13.17 -15.21
C ILE A 214 11.29 -12.67 -15.12
N HIS A 215 10.88 -11.87 -16.09
CA HIS A 215 9.49 -11.46 -16.25
C HIS A 215 8.77 -12.55 -17.06
N TYR A 216 8.03 -13.40 -16.36
CA TYR A 216 7.21 -14.44 -16.98
C TYR A 216 6.03 -13.85 -17.76
N ASN A 217 5.46 -12.74 -17.24
CA ASN A 217 4.49 -11.88 -17.92
C ASN A 217 5.10 -10.49 -18.12
N MET A 218 4.60 -9.78 -19.13
CA MET A 218 4.95 -8.39 -19.34
C MET A 218 4.44 -7.53 -18.17
N PRO A 219 5.27 -6.69 -17.55
CA PRO A 219 4.84 -5.72 -16.54
C PRO A 219 3.93 -4.64 -17.13
N GLY A 220 3.31 -3.83 -16.27
CA GLY A 220 2.31 -2.84 -16.70
C GLY A 220 2.88 -1.60 -17.37
N ASP A 221 4.16 -1.28 -17.09
CA ASP A 221 4.87 -0.11 -17.61
C ASP A 221 6.38 -0.31 -17.54
N LEU A 222 7.12 0.56 -18.24
CA LEU A 222 8.59 0.52 -18.29
C LEU A 222 9.23 0.84 -16.94
N GLU A 223 8.61 1.69 -16.14
CA GLU A 223 9.08 2.05 -14.82
C GLU A 223 9.07 0.84 -13.89
N SER A 224 7.96 0.09 -13.88
CA SER A 224 7.83 -1.17 -13.13
C SER A 224 8.86 -2.20 -13.61
N TYR A 225 9.00 -2.36 -14.93
CA TYR A 225 10.03 -3.23 -15.50
C TYR A 225 11.44 -2.88 -15.02
N TYR A 226 11.77 -1.59 -15.07
CA TYR A 226 13.11 -1.11 -14.67
C TYR A 226 13.36 -1.30 -13.17
N GLN A 227 12.38 -1.02 -12.32
CA GLN A 227 12.48 -1.25 -10.87
C GLN A 227 12.66 -2.72 -10.52
N GLU A 228 11.91 -3.60 -11.18
CA GLU A 228 11.99 -5.04 -10.97
C GLU A 228 13.30 -5.62 -11.52
N ALA A 229 13.68 -5.28 -12.74
CA ALA A 229 14.95 -5.65 -13.35
C ALA A 229 16.16 -5.13 -12.57
N GLY A 230 16.07 -3.91 -12.03
CA GLY A 230 17.11 -3.25 -11.26
C GLY A 230 17.47 -3.93 -9.93
N ARG A 231 16.75 -4.98 -9.53
CA ARG A 231 17.10 -5.83 -8.38
C ARG A 231 18.25 -6.77 -8.68
N ALA A 232 18.48 -7.08 -9.96
CA ALA A 232 19.59 -7.90 -10.39
C ALA A 232 20.93 -7.14 -10.29
N GLY A 233 22.01 -7.85 -10.01
CA GLY A 233 23.37 -7.36 -10.12
C GLY A 233 23.71 -6.15 -9.25
N ARG A 234 23.15 -6.00 -8.06
CA ARG A 234 23.47 -4.88 -7.15
C ARG A 234 24.94 -4.90 -6.67
N ASP A 235 25.55 -6.05 -6.71
CA ASP A 235 26.99 -6.25 -6.49
C ASP A 235 27.85 -5.86 -7.70
N ARG A 236 27.24 -5.31 -8.78
CA ARG A 236 27.88 -4.93 -10.05
C ARG A 236 28.46 -6.12 -10.84
N GLN A 237 28.07 -7.34 -10.52
CA GLN A 237 28.41 -8.50 -11.33
C GLN A 237 27.35 -8.71 -12.41
N SER A 238 27.77 -9.35 -13.53
CA SER A 238 26.86 -9.62 -14.65
C SER A 238 25.60 -10.35 -14.20
N ALA A 239 24.44 -9.81 -14.60
CA ALA A 239 23.14 -10.37 -14.29
C ALA A 239 22.22 -10.30 -15.53
N TYR A 240 21.20 -11.13 -15.54
CA TYR A 240 20.29 -11.27 -16.69
C TYR A 240 18.88 -10.86 -16.32
N CYS A 241 18.33 -9.93 -17.09
CA CYS A 241 16.94 -9.49 -16.98
C CYS A 241 16.19 -9.97 -18.23
N ILE A 242 15.33 -10.95 -18.06
CA ILE A 242 14.74 -11.71 -19.17
C ILE A 242 13.22 -11.50 -19.20
N LEU A 243 12.70 -11.01 -20.32
CA LEU A 243 11.26 -10.90 -20.54
C LEU A 243 10.79 -12.05 -21.46
N LEU A 244 9.84 -12.85 -20.97
CA LEU A 244 9.17 -13.91 -21.72
C LEU A 244 7.85 -13.39 -22.30
N TYR A 245 7.92 -12.51 -23.28
CA TYR A 245 6.77 -11.82 -23.84
C TYR A 245 5.81 -12.74 -24.60
N HIS A 246 4.52 -12.58 -24.33
CA HIS A 246 3.44 -13.20 -25.09
C HIS A 246 2.30 -12.17 -25.29
N LYS A 247 1.66 -12.20 -26.47
CA LYS A 247 0.61 -11.24 -26.83
C LYS A 247 -0.56 -11.16 -25.83
N SER A 248 -0.88 -12.27 -25.16
CA SER A 248 -1.95 -12.28 -24.15
C SER A 248 -1.65 -11.40 -22.93
N ASP A 249 -0.39 -11.01 -22.71
CA ASP A 249 -0.02 -10.17 -21.58
C ASP A 249 -0.61 -8.76 -21.72
N ILE A 250 -0.75 -8.27 -22.95
CA ILE A 250 -1.42 -6.99 -23.24
C ILE A 250 -2.84 -7.00 -22.68
N HIS A 251 -3.63 -8.04 -22.97
CA HIS A 251 -5.00 -8.14 -22.44
C HIS A 251 -5.05 -8.21 -20.93
N THR A 252 -4.06 -8.87 -20.31
CA THR A 252 -3.95 -8.89 -18.84
C THR A 252 -3.69 -7.50 -18.27
N GLN A 253 -2.82 -6.72 -18.92
CA GLN A 253 -2.53 -5.36 -18.48
C GLN A 253 -3.70 -4.40 -18.78
N GLU A 254 -4.35 -4.53 -19.94
CA GLU A 254 -5.58 -3.79 -20.26
C GLU A 254 -6.68 -4.06 -19.22
N PHE A 255 -6.85 -5.32 -18.82
CA PHE A 255 -7.78 -5.69 -17.74
C PHE A 255 -7.42 -5.00 -16.42
N PHE A 256 -6.15 -4.95 -16.03
CA PHE A 256 -5.74 -4.25 -14.81
C PHE A 256 -5.94 -2.74 -14.91
N ILE A 257 -5.68 -2.13 -16.06
CA ILE A 257 -5.93 -0.70 -16.29
C ILE A 257 -7.43 -0.41 -16.18
N ALA A 258 -8.27 -1.23 -16.83
CA ALA A 258 -9.72 -1.05 -16.79
C ALA A 258 -10.30 -1.21 -15.38
N ASN A 259 -9.81 -2.20 -14.61
CA ASN A 259 -10.31 -2.46 -13.25
C ASN A 259 -9.59 -1.62 -12.17
N GLY A 260 -8.45 -1.04 -12.48
CA GLY A 260 -7.71 -0.18 -11.54
C GLY A 260 -8.18 1.28 -11.52
N THR A 261 -8.95 1.71 -12.54
CA THR A 261 -9.43 3.08 -12.65
C THR A 261 -10.96 3.06 -12.75
N PRO A 262 -11.69 3.51 -11.71
CA PRO A 262 -13.16 3.56 -11.78
C PRO A 262 -13.62 4.50 -12.88
N ASP A 263 -14.66 4.12 -13.58
CA ASP A 263 -15.37 4.97 -14.53
C ASP A 263 -16.32 5.93 -13.78
N GLU A 264 -16.93 6.83 -14.54
CA GLU A 264 -17.88 7.81 -13.98
C GLU A 264 -19.07 7.14 -13.30
N GLU A 265 -19.57 6.05 -13.87
CA GLU A 265 -20.69 5.30 -13.31
C GLU A 265 -20.32 4.72 -11.94
N THR A 266 -19.13 4.15 -11.81
CA THR A 266 -18.61 3.64 -10.55
C THR A 266 -18.44 4.74 -9.50
N ILE A 267 -17.90 5.90 -9.88
CA ILE A 267 -17.76 7.05 -8.96
C ILE A 267 -19.13 7.55 -8.51
N ASN A 268 -20.11 7.62 -9.43
CA ASN A 268 -21.49 7.98 -9.10
C ASN A 268 -22.14 6.98 -8.15
N ARG A 269 -21.93 5.68 -8.33
CA ARG A 269 -22.45 4.64 -7.43
C ARG A 269 -21.89 4.82 -6.01
N VAL A 270 -20.60 5.10 -5.87
CA VAL A 270 -19.99 5.41 -4.56
C VAL A 270 -20.59 6.69 -3.97
N LEU A 271 -20.78 7.74 -4.79
CA LEU A 271 -21.38 9.00 -4.37
C LEU A 271 -22.80 8.79 -3.82
N GLU A 272 -23.66 8.07 -4.55
CA GLU A 272 -25.04 7.78 -4.15
C GLU A 272 -25.11 6.91 -2.89
N GLU A 273 -24.25 5.90 -2.78
CA GLU A 273 -24.17 5.08 -1.57
C GLU A 273 -23.84 5.93 -0.34
N LEU A 274 -22.83 6.78 -0.43
CA LEU A 274 -22.47 7.68 0.66
C LEU A 274 -23.55 8.71 0.97
N ARG A 275 -24.25 9.21 -0.05
CA ARG A 275 -25.39 10.15 0.12
C ARG A 275 -26.53 9.50 0.90
N ASN A 276 -26.88 8.28 0.58
CA ASN A 276 -28.04 7.57 1.13
C ASN A 276 -27.83 7.09 2.58
N ARG A 277 -26.58 6.95 3.04
CA ARG A 277 -26.28 6.63 4.44
C ARG A 277 -26.70 7.78 5.36
N THR A 278 -27.26 7.46 6.52
CA THR A 278 -27.72 8.44 7.51
C THR A 278 -26.56 9.13 8.23
N GLY A 279 -26.72 10.43 8.49
CA GLY A 279 -25.72 11.25 9.21
C GLY A 279 -24.79 12.02 8.28
N GLU A 280 -24.20 13.09 8.81
CA GLU A 280 -23.18 13.90 8.11
C GLU A 280 -21.78 13.31 8.26
N ARG A 281 -21.54 12.59 9.36
CA ARG A 281 -20.29 11.87 9.65
C ARG A 281 -20.55 10.38 9.60
N LEU A 282 -19.89 9.70 8.68
CA LEU A 282 -20.05 8.27 8.40
C LEU A 282 -18.82 7.51 8.89
N TYR A 283 -19.07 6.41 9.59
CA TYR A 283 -18.05 5.45 10.00
C TYR A 283 -18.16 4.22 9.10
N LEU A 284 -17.17 4.01 8.26
CA LEU A 284 -17.24 3.10 7.13
C LEU A 284 -16.23 1.95 7.27
N ASP A 285 -16.74 0.75 7.03
CA ASP A 285 -15.94 -0.45 6.80
C ASP A 285 -15.63 -0.55 5.30
N PRO A 286 -14.35 -0.50 4.88
CA PRO A 286 -14.00 -0.60 3.46
C PRO A 286 -14.42 -1.93 2.84
N ASP A 287 -14.38 -3.04 3.58
CA ASP A 287 -14.75 -4.35 3.05
C ASP A 287 -16.27 -4.43 2.81
N GLU A 288 -17.09 -3.96 3.77
CA GLU A 288 -18.56 -3.85 3.61
C GLU A 288 -18.92 -3.00 2.39
N LEU A 289 -18.22 -1.86 2.23
CA LEU A 289 -18.50 -0.93 1.13
C LEU A 289 -18.09 -1.53 -0.22
N GLN A 290 -17.00 -2.28 -0.28
CA GLN A 290 -16.57 -3.04 -1.47
C GLN A 290 -17.61 -4.11 -1.84
N GLU A 291 -18.08 -4.90 -0.87
CA GLU A 291 -19.09 -5.92 -1.09
C GLU A 291 -20.42 -5.32 -1.57
N THR A 292 -20.88 -4.26 -0.92
CA THR A 292 -22.14 -3.57 -1.26
C THR A 292 -22.12 -3.02 -2.68
N LEU A 293 -20.99 -2.46 -3.10
CA LEU A 293 -20.84 -1.83 -4.41
C LEU A 293 -20.29 -2.79 -5.49
N GLY A 294 -19.79 -3.98 -5.10
CA GLY A 294 -19.15 -4.93 -6.00
C GLY A 294 -17.84 -4.35 -6.58
N LEU A 295 -17.06 -3.64 -5.77
CA LEU A 295 -15.84 -2.96 -6.18
C LEU A 295 -14.60 -3.64 -5.60
N GLU A 296 -13.51 -3.60 -6.36
CA GLU A 296 -12.18 -3.92 -5.84
C GLU A 296 -11.66 -2.76 -4.96
N ASP A 297 -10.79 -3.07 -3.99
CA ASP A 297 -10.19 -2.10 -3.06
C ASP A 297 -9.58 -0.88 -3.77
N VAL A 298 -8.88 -1.09 -4.89
CA VAL A 298 -8.27 0.00 -5.66
C VAL A 298 -9.33 0.93 -6.26
N GLN A 299 -10.42 0.37 -6.81
CA GLN A 299 -11.50 1.16 -7.40
C GLN A 299 -12.18 2.04 -6.34
N LEU A 300 -12.47 1.47 -5.16
CA LEU A 300 -13.07 2.21 -4.06
C LEU A 300 -12.14 3.35 -3.58
N ARG A 301 -10.85 3.07 -3.38
CA ARG A 301 -9.87 4.10 -2.94
C ARG A 301 -9.74 5.23 -3.95
N VAL A 302 -9.69 4.91 -5.24
CA VAL A 302 -9.61 5.93 -6.30
C VAL A 302 -10.88 6.74 -6.38
N ALA A 303 -12.07 6.11 -6.31
CA ALA A 303 -13.35 6.81 -6.30
C ALA A 303 -13.48 7.78 -5.11
N LEU A 304 -13.15 7.31 -3.91
CA LEU A 304 -13.15 8.16 -2.70
C LEU A 304 -12.17 9.33 -2.81
N HIS A 305 -10.99 9.11 -3.40
CA HIS A 305 -10.04 10.18 -3.63
C HIS A 305 -10.59 11.23 -4.61
N HIS A 306 -11.24 10.83 -5.71
CA HIS A 306 -11.86 11.75 -6.65
C HIS A 306 -12.95 12.57 -5.99
N LEU A 307 -13.81 11.95 -5.20
CA LEU A 307 -14.88 12.63 -4.47
C LEU A 307 -14.33 13.63 -3.45
N GLU A 308 -13.26 13.27 -2.75
CA GLU A 308 -12.58 14.16 -1.81
C GLU A 308 -11.88 15.32 -2.51
N ALA A 309 -11.16 15.07 -3.61
CA ALA A 309 -10.50 16.10 -4.40
C ALA A 309 -11.48 17.13 -4.99
N GLN A 310 -12.69 16.70 -5.33
CA GLN A 310 -13.77 17.57 -5.81
C GLN A 310 -14.59 18.23 -4.70
N GLY A 311 -14.28 17.93 -3.43
CA GLY A 311 -14.92 18.53 -2.27
C GLY A 311 -16.34 18.03 -2.00
N TYR A 312 -16.70 16.81 -2.42
CA TYR A 312 -17.95 16.16 -2.03
C TYR A 312 -17.90 15.58 -0.63
N LEU A 313 -16.72 15.20 -0.18
CA LEU A 313 -16.47 14.63 1.14
C LEU A 313 -15.09 15.02 1.64
N ALA A 314 -14.89 14.84 2.94
CA ALA A 314 -13.56 14.85 3.54
C ALA A 314 -13.35 13.52 4.30
N ARG A 315 -12.22 12.85 4.11
CA ARG A 315 -11.82 11.73 4.95
C ARG A 315 -10.97 12.26 6.10
N SER A 316 -11.42 12.08 7.33
CA SER A 316 -10.79 12.72 8.47
C SER A 316 -9.80 11.81 9.21
N THR A 317 -10.24 10.63 9.61
CA THR A 317 -9.43 9.71 10.44
C THR A 317 -9.70 8.27 10.09
N ASP A 318 -8.67 7.43 10.26
CA ASP A 318 -8.87 5.99 10.32
C ASP A 318 -9.11 5.59 11.78
N PHE A 319 -9.98 4.61 11.99
CA PHE A 319 -10.26 4.03 13.29
C PHE A 319 -10.24 2.50 13.21
N SER A 320 -10.11 1.83 14.33
CA SER A 320 -10.15 0.37 14.37
C SER A 320 -11.59 -0.11 14.38
N LEU A 321 -11.94 -1.02 13.47
CA LEU A 321 -13.23 -1.71 13.43
C LEU A 321 -13.27 -2.84 14.45
N THR A 322 -12.19 -3.60 14.48
CA THR A 322 -12.02 -4.74 15.37
C THR A 322 -10.62 -4.73 15.99
N GLY A 323 -10.50 -5.32 17.15
CA GLY A 323 -9.21 -5.43 17.83
C GLY A 323 -9.27 -6.42 19.00
N ALA A 324 -8.18 -6.55 19.72
CA ALA A 324 -8.15 -7.26 20.99
C ALA A 324 -7.51 -6.42 22.06
N ILE A 325 -8.03 -6.55 23.26
CA ILE A 325 -7.50 -5.90 24.45
C ILE A 325 -7.15 -6.95 25.51
N THR A 326 -6.08 -6.69 26.24
CA THR A 326 -5.70 -7.47 27.44
C THR A 326 -5.34 -6.49 28.53
N PHE A 327 -6.09 -6.47 29.62
CA PHE A 327 -5.79 -5.66 30.80
C PHE A 327 -4.52 -6.20 31.49
N GLN A 328 -3.63 -5.30 31.88
CA GLN A 328 -2.38 -5.61 32.58
C GLN A 328 -2.53 -5.54 34.10
N THR A 329 -3.63 -4.94 34.56
CA THR A 329 -4.08 -4.87 35.95
C THR A 329 -5.58 -5.08 35.99
N ALA A 330 -6.18 -5.12 37.19
CA ALA A 330 -7.63 -5.21 37.29
C ALA A 330 -8.29 -3.96 36.68
N PRO A 331 -9.35 -4.10 35.86
CA PRO A 331 -10.03 -2.97 35.25
C PRO A 331 -10.52 -1.92 36.24
N GLU A 332 -10.91 -2.35 37.43
CA GLU A 332 -11.34 -1.49 38.54
C GLU A 332 -10.20 -0.59 39.02
N GLU A 333 -8.99 -1.12 39.16
CA GLU A 333 -7.79 -0.35 39.54
C GLU A 333 -7.44 0.70 38.47
N VAL A 334 -7.60 0.37 37.20
CA VAL A 334 -7.40 1.34 36.09
C VAL A 334 -8.41 2.47 36.20
N LEU A 335 -9.69 2.16 36.47
CA LEU A 335 -10.73 3.16 36.61
C LEU A 335 -10.49 4.07 37.85
N GLU A 336 -10.11 3.49 38.98
CA GLU A 336 -9.77 4.26 40.17
C GLU A 336 -8.60 5.23 39.89
N ALA A 337 -7.55 4.76 39.25
CA ALA A 337 -6.41 5.61 38.86
C ALA A 337 -6.81 6.78 37.95
N TRP A 338 -7.76 6.56 37.02
CA TRP A 338 -8.28 7.62 36.14
C TRP A 338 -9.14 8.63 36.88
N ILE A 339 -9.94 8.18 37.87
CA ILE A 339 -10.76 9.05 38.72
C ILE A 339 -9.85 9.90 39.63
N ASP A 340 -8.89 9.29 40.27
CA ASP A 340 -7.96 9.97 41.19
C ASP A 340 -7.10 11.01 40.49
N SER A 341 -6.74 10.74 39.21
CA SER A 341 -5.99 11.68 38.37
C SER A 341 -6.87 12.72 37.67
N ASN A 342 -8.19 12.72 37.95
CA ASN A 342 -9.19 13.61 37.33
C ASN A 342 -9.13 13.61 35.81
N GLU A 343 -9.00 12.42 35.20
CA GLU A 343 -8.94 12.28 33.75
C GLU A 343 -10.28 12.64 33.12
N PRO A 344 -10.28 13.42 32.02
CA PRO A 344 -11.52 13.86 31.36
C PRO A 344 -12.43 12.71 30.92
N ASP A 345 -11.83 11.56 30.60
CA ASP A 345 -12.52 10.40 30.06
C ASP A 345 -12.82 9.32 31.12
N ALA A 346 -12.61 9.57 32.42
CA ALA A 346 -12.88 8.60 33.47
C ALA A 346 -14.36 8.12 33.48
N ASN A 347 -15.32 9.04 33.28
CA ASN A 347 -16.73 8.67 33.17
C ASN A 347 -17.05 7.79 31.98
N PHE A 348 -16.38 8.04 30.85
CA PHE A 348 -16.51 7.21 29.66
C PHE A 348 -15.90 5.82 29.89
N LEU A 349 -14.72 5.74 30.50
CA LEU A 349 -14.10 4.47 30.87
C LEU A 349 -15.00 3.68 31.82
N ALA A 350 -15.61 4.34 32.81
CA ALA A 350 -16.59 3.69 33.68
C ALA A 350 -17.79 3.13 32.92
N ALA A 351 -18.29 3.86 31.93
CA ALA A 351 -19.38 3.38 31.08
C ALA A 351 -18.95 2.18 30.23
N LEU A 352 -17.76 2.22 29.64
CA LEU A 352 -17.17 1.14 28.87
C LEU A 352 -17.03 -0.14 29.69
N LEU A 353 -16.46 -0.02 30.88
CA LEU A 353 -16.22 -1.17 31.78
C LEU A 353 -17.49 -1.82 32.32
N ARG A 354 -18.62 -1.10 32.34
CA ARG A 354 -19.94 -1.67 32.75
C ARG A 354 -20.59 -2.51 31.64
N GLN A 355 -20.19 -2.40 30.38
CA GLN A 355 -20.85 -3.05 29.26
C GLN A 355 -20.55 -4.54 29.15
N ALA A 356 -19.41 -4.99 29.69
CA ALA A 356 -19.02 -6.38 29.62
C ALA A 356 -18.18 -6.76 30.85
N HIS A 357 -18.04 -8.06 31.07
CA HIS A 357 -17.08 -8.56 32.03
C HIS A 357 -15.67 -8.51 31.42
N TRP A 358 -14.78 -7.73 32.01
CA TRP A 358 -13.41 -7.52 31.53
C TRP A 358 -12.41 -8.26 32.41
N PRO A 359 -12.10 -9.54 32.15
CA PRO A 359 -11.12 -10.28 32.95
C PRO A 359 -9.71 -9.70 32.75
N ALA A 360 -9.01 -9.48 33.87
CA ALA A 360 -7.59 -9.14 33.83
C ALA A 360 -6.76 -10.29 33.21
N TYR A 361 -5.69 -9.96 32.50
CA TYR A 361 -4.73 -10.90 31.92
C TYR A 361 -5.30 -11.88 30.87
N ARG A 362 -6.50 -11.64 30.37
CA ARG A 362 -7.10 -12.42 29.28
C ARG A 362 -7.36 -11.55 28.06
N LYS A 363 -7.10 -12.13 26.89
CA LYS A 363 -7.40 -11.50 25.61
C LYS A 363 -8.90 -11.47 25.39
N ILE A 364 -9.43 -10.29 25.08
CA ILE A 364 -10.83 -10.05 24.71
C ILE A 364 -10.85 -9.48 23.32
N GLU A 365 -11.65 -10.06 22.43
CA GLU A 365 -11.88 -9.53 21.10
C GLU A 365 -13.00 -8.50 21.13
N LEU A 366 -12.81 -7.40 20.41
CA LEU A 366 -13.69 -6.25 20.38
C LEU A 366 -14.19 -5.99 18.96
N ASP A 367 -15.48 -5.74 18.82
CA ASP A 367 -16.07 -5.04 17.69
C ASP A 367 -16.41 -3.62 18.13
N LEU A 368 -15.66 -2.65 17.62
CA LEU A 368 -15.78 -1.25 18.05
C LEU A 368 -17.04 -0.59 17.52
N LEU A 369 -17.60 -1.04 16.39
CA LEU A 369 -18.87 -0.54 15.88
C LEU A 369 -20.04 -0.96 16.79
N VAL A 370 -20.09 -2.23 17.17
CA VAL A 370 -21.11 -2.75 18.09
C VAL A 370 -20.99 -2.06 19.45
N LEU A 371 -19.78 -1.92 19.95
CA LEU A 371 -19.50 -1.27 21.21
C LEU A 371 -19.90 0.22 21.19
N ALA A 372 -19.62 0.90 20.09
CA ALA A 372 -19.99 2.30 19.86
C ALA A 372 -21.51 2.51 19.86
N GLN A 373 -22.24 1.62 19.18
CA GLN A 373 -23.71 1.63 19.17
C GLN A 373 -24.28 1.43 20.58
N THR A 374 -23.73 0.47 21.33
CA THR A 374 -24.17 0.15 22.69
C THR A 374 -23.95 1.30 23.67
N LEU A 375 -22.83 2.02 23.51
CA LEU A 375 -22.45 3.16 24.35
C LEU A 375 -23.04 4.49 23.89
N GLY A 376 -23.61 4.55 22.68
CA GLY A 376 -24.10 5.80 22.07
C GLY A 376 -22.99 6.81 21.79
N VAL A 377 -21.80 6.31 21.42
CA VAL A 377 -20.61 7.15 21.15
C VAL A 377 -20.05 6.84 19.77
N ALA A 378 -19.14 7.71 19.31
CA ALA A 378 -18.43 7.51 18.05
C ALA A 378 -17.36 6.39 18.19
N PRO A 379 -17.22 5.48 17.19
CA PRO A 379 -16.24 4.38 17.24
C PRO A 379 -14.80 4.86 17.38
N ASP A 380 -14.43 5.95 16.71
CA ASP A 380 -13.10 6.57 16.81
C ASP A 380 -12.77 7.05 18.22
N ARG A 381 -13.79 7.40 19.02
CA ARG A 381 -13.61 7.77 20.43
C ARG A 381 -13.18 6.59 21.28
N ILE A 382 -13.78 5.42 21.04
CA ILE A 382 -13.40 4.18 21.75
C ILE A 382 -11.96 3.82 21.40
N ASP A 383 -11.61 3.82 20.11
CA ASP A 383 -10.26 3.52 19.64
C ASP A 383 -9.21 4.45 20.26
N GLN A 384 -9.50 5.76 20.37
CA GLN A 384 -8.62 6.73 21.01
C GLN A 384 -8.36 6.40 22.49
N ILE A 385 -9.39 6.01 23.23
CA ILE A 385 -9.26 5.67 24.66
C ILE A 385 -8.48 4.38 24.84
N LEU A 386 -8.76 3.35 24.05
CA LEU A 386 -8.00 2.10 24.08
C LEU A 386 -6.52 2.31 23.75
N LEU A 387 -6.22 3.18 22.78
CA LEU A 387 -4.85 3.58 22.48
C LEU A 387 -4.20 4.37 23.63
N GLN A 388 -4.95 5.25 24.27
CA GLN A 388 -4.45 6.01 25.44
C GLN A 388 -4.13 5.10 26.62
N MET A 389 -5.02 4.15 26.94
CA MET A 389 -4.78 3.12 27.96
C MET A 389 -3.55 2.27 27.63
N SER A 390 -3.39 1.88 26.36
CA SER A 390 -2.22 1.14 25.91
C SER A 390 -0.92 1.94 26.03
N GLN A 391 -0.96 3.25 25.77
CA GLN A 391 0.20 4.12 25.94
C GLN A 391 0.62 4.29 27.41
N ARG A 392 -0.32 4.13 28.33
CA ARG A 392 -0.07 4.14 29.80
C ARG A 392 0.40 2.80 30.33
N GLY A 393 0.33 1.74 29.52
CA GLY A 393 0.68 0.39 29.93
C GLY A 393 -0.40 -0.32 30.75
N GLU A 394 -1.61 0.22 30.79
CA GLU A 394 -2.76 -0.31 31.53
C GLU A 394 -3.35 -1.51 30.79
N VAL A 395 -3.29 -1.47 29.44
CA VAL A 395 -3.74 -2.54 28.57
C VAL A 395 -2.72 -2.81 27.45
N VAL A 396 -2.77 -4.02 26.89
CA VAL A 396 -2.19 -4.32 25.58
C VAL A 396 -3.32 -4.31 24.57
N TYR A 397 -3.30 -3.35 23.66
CA TYR A 397 -4.31 -3.20 22.61
C TYR A 397 -3.73 -3.50 21.25
N HIS A 398 -4.35 -4.43 20.52
CA HIS A 398 -3.98 -4.86 19.18
C HIS A 398 -5.14 -4.61 18.21
N PRO A 399 -5.18 -3.47 17.50
CA PRO A 399 -6.14 -3.23 16.43
C PRO A 399 -5.77 -4.04 15.17
N TRP A 400 -6.75 -4.59 14.45
CA TRP A 400 -6.48 -5.38 13.24
C TRP A 400 -7.29 -4.99 12.00
N ARG A 401 -8.60 -4.74 12.07
CA ARG A 401 -9.36 -4.20 10.92
C ARG A 401 -9.50 -2.69 11.07
N ARG A 402 -9.35 -1.99 9.96
CA ARG A 402 -9.46 -0.53 9.97
C ARG A 402 -10.61 -0.05 9.11
N GLY A 403 -11.42 0.83 9.68
CA GLY A 403 -12.37 1.67 8.98
C GLY A 403 -11.87 3.09 8.81
N PHE A 404 -12.62 3.88 8.09
CA PHE A 404 -12.34 5.30 7.90
C PHE A 404 -13.58 6.16 8.10
N VAL A 405 -13.34 7.42 8.49
CA VAL A 405 -14.41 8.38 8.72
C VAL A 405 -14.55 9.30 7.52
N VAL A 406 -15.76 9.41 7.01
CA VAL A 406 -16.15 10.37 5.95
C VAL A 406 -17.05 11.43 6.51
N GLU A 407 -16.69 12.69 6.30
CA GLU A 407 -17.56 13.84 6.56
C GLU A 407 -18.17 14.30 5.24
N LYS A 408 -19.50 14.31 5.18
CA LYS A 408 -20.25 14.75 4.01
C LYS A 408 -20.15 16.27 3.88
N SER A 409 -19.81 16.75 2.69
CA SER A 409 -19.90 18.19 2.41
C SER A 409 -21.32 18.61 2.09
N PRO A 410 -21.64 19.91 2.16
CA PRO A 410 -22.92 20.45 1.67
C PRO A 410 -23.20 20.08 0.20
N LYS A 411 -22.17 19.94 -0.61
CA LYS A 411 -22.26 19.52 -2.01
C LYS A 411 -22.86 18.11 -2.16
N LEU A 412 -22.43 17.18 -1.32
CA LEU A 412 -22.93 15.81 -1.30
C LEU A 412 -24.38 15.78 -0.79
N ILE A 413 -24.67 16.52 0.29
CA ILE A 413 -25.98 16.56 0.93
C ILE A 413 -27.04 17.18 -0.03
N GLN A 414 -26.68 18.24 -0.75
CA GLN A 414 -27.58 18.92 -1.67
C GLN A 414 -27.80 18.21 -3.01
N GLY A 415 -27.12 17.09 -3.24
CA GLY A 415 -27.31 16.29 -4.45
C GLY A 415 -26.75 16.92 -5.73
N LEU A 416 -25.74 17.79 -5.63
CA LEU A 416 -25.08 18.36 -6.81
C LEU A 416 -24.40 17.25 -7.62
N GLN A 417 -24.66 17.24 -8.93
CA GLN A 417 -24.06 16.24 -9.83
C GLN A 417 -22.55 16.43 -9.95
N LEU A 418 -21.85 15.32 -10.20
CA LEU A 418 -20.42 15.34 -10.51
C LEU A 418 -20.15 16.20 -11.76
N ILE A 419 -19.37 17.26 -11.58
CA ILE A 419 -18.91 18.08 -12.69
C ILE A 419 -17.46 17.64 -12.99
N ALA A 420 -17.23 17.04 -14.18
CA ALA A 420 -15.93 16.84 -14.83
C ALA A 420 -14.89 15.95 -14.12
N GLY A 421 -15.23 15.19 -13.09
CA GLY A 421 -14.28 14.23 -12.45
C GLY A 421 -13.94 13.02 -13.32
N ALA A 422 -14.88 12.62 -14.17
CA ALA A 422 -14.70 11.58 -15.16
C ALA A 422 -13.59 11.86 -16.16
N LEU A 423 -13.39 13.11 -16.55
CA LEU A 423 -12.34 13.52 -17.49
C LEU A 423 -10.92 13.20 -16.95
N ALA A 424 -10.68 13.35 -15.67
CA ALA A 424 -9.37 13.02 -15.09
C ALA A 424 -9.11 11.51 -15.03
N ALA A 425 -10.12 10.71 -14.68
CA ALA A 425 -10.02 9.24 -14.68
C ALA A 425 -9.86 8.69 -16.10
N GLU A 426 -10.63 9.25 -17.06
CA GLU A 426 -10.56 8.87 -18.48
C GLU A 426 -9.21 9.25 -19.12
N HIS A 427 -8.75 10.46 -18.88
CA HIS A 427 -7.43 10.92 -19.33
C HIS A 427 -6.31 10.02 -18.80
N HIS A 428 -6.42 9.61 -17.57
CA HIS A 428 -5.47 8.70 -16.91
C HIS A 428 -5.49 7.30 -17.52
N ARG A 429 -6.67 6.75 -17.78
CA ARG A 429 -6.85 5.47 -18.48
C ARG A 429 -6.19 5.52 -19.87
N GLN A 430 -6.37 6.62 -20.60
CA GLN A 430 -5.74 6.84 -21.91
C GLN A 430 -4.22 6.94 -21.81
N GLU A 431 -3.69 7.60 -20.80
CA GLU A 431 -2.25 7.70 -20.56
C GLU A 431 -1.63 6.33 -20.25
N MET A 432 -2.25 5.52 -19.39
CA MET A 432 -1.80 4.16 -19.08
C MET A 432 -1.86 3.24 -20.30
N SER A 433 -2.93 3.32 -21.10
CA SER A 433 -3.03 2.58 -22.36
C SER A 433 -1.95 3.00 -23.35
N SER A 434 -1.63 4.30 -23.43
CA SER A 434 -0.54 4.81 -24.26
C SER A 434 0.84 4.31 -23.80
N LYS A 435 1.07 4.25 -22.48
CA LYS A 435 2.32 3.69 -21.91
C LYS A 435 2.45 2.20 -22.24
N LEU A 436 1.35 1.44 -22.13
CA LEU A 436 1.34 0.02 -22.48
C LEU A 436 1.65 -0.24 -23.96
N GLN A 437 1.17 0.62 -24.87
CA GLN A 437 1.47 0.52 -26.29
C GLN A 437 2.94 0.82 -26.64
N LYS A 438 3.63 1.59 -25.81
CA LYS A 438 5.06 1.92 -25.97
C LYS A 438 6.00 0.82 -25.45
N MET A 439 5.49 -0.09 -24.63
CA MET A 439 6.19 -1.31 -24.19
C MET A 439 6.19 -2.38 -25.30
#